data_d59bcb6af1e0a82a50db15bf3665b1a5
#
_entry.id   d59bcb6af1e0a82a50db15bf3665b1a5
#
_cell.length_a   1.000
_cell.length_b   1.000
_cell.length_c   1.000
_cell.angle_alpha   90.00
_cell.angle_beta   90.00
_cell.angle_gamma   90.00
#
_symmetry.space_group_name_H-M   'P 1'
#
loop_
_entity.id
_entity.type
_entity.pdbx_description
1 polymer ?
#
loop_
_entity_poly.entity_id
_entity_poly.type
_entity_poly.pdbx_seq_one_letter_code
_entity_poly.pdbx_strand_id
1 'polypeptide(L)'
;MTAFRILSISAHGALEMLLGLLALVAPFALGFGLAGAVVTILLGVVLVGLALSTTDSGVRLSAHYAMDYGLAVGAAAAAVIIGLAGDRAALLFLIGLALSQLALNVSTRYSTRG
;
A
#
# COMPACT_ATOMS: atom_id res chain seq x y z
N MET A 1 6.57 19.66 0.66
CA MET A 1 5.64 20.80 0.43
C MET A 1 4.35 20.55 1.18
N THR A 2 4.04 21.43 2.11
CA THR A 2 2.83 21.29 2.93
C THR A 2 1.53 21.49 2.13
N ALA A 3 1.61 22.21 0.99
CA ALA A 3 0.44 22.50 0.15
C ALA A 3 -0.21 21.22 -0.41
N PHE A 4 0.56 20.14 -0.61
CA PHE A 4 0.05 18.89 -1.15
C PHE A 4 -0.25 17.84 -0.08
N ARG A 5 0.06 18.14 1.18
CA ARG A 5 -0.11 17.19 2.29
C ARG A 5 -1.40 17.52 3.02
N ILE A 6 -2.50 17.12 2.43
CA ILE A 6 -3.84 17.45 2.93
C ILE A 6 -4.45 16.41 3.85
N LEU A 7 -3.90 15.18 3.85
CA LEU A 7 -4.43 14.09 4.66
C LEU A 7 -3.77 14.03 6.04
N SER A 8 -4.58 13.85 7.07
CA SER A 8 -4.08 13.52 8.39
C SER A 8 -3.56 12.08 8.40
N ILE A 9 -2.77 11.72 9.42
CA ILE A 9 -2.32 10.34 9.55
C ILE A 9 -3.50 9.39 9.79
N SER A 10 -4.56 9.85 10.45
CA SER A 10 -5.78 9.04 10.65
C SER A 10 -6.48 8.74 9.34
N ALA A 11 -6.64 9.76 8.47
CA ALA A 11 -7.24 9.58 7.15
C ALA A 11 -6.37 8.67 6.27
N HIS A 12 -5.04 8.84 6.35
CA HIS A 12 -4.08 7.97 5.68
C HIS A 12 -4.30 6.51 6.09
N GLY A 13 -4.42 6.26 7.40
CA GLY A 13 -4.64 4.91 7.91
C GLY A 13 -5.93 4.29 7.39
N ALA A 14 -7.02 5.07 7.33
CA ALA A 14 -8.29 4.59 6.80
C ALA A 14 -8.19 4.19 5.33
N LEU A 15 -7.52 5.03 4.51
CA LEU A 15 -7.32 4.74 3.10
C LEU A 15 -6.35 3.58 2.88
N GLU A 16 -5.31 3.48 3.70
CA GLU A 16 -4.36 2.37 3.64
C GLU A 16 -5.04 1.04 4.01
N MET A 17 -5.96 1.07 4.98
CA MET A 17 -6.78 -0.10 5.31
C MET A 17 -7.60 -0.55 4.10
N LEU A 18 -8.23 0.40 3.41
CA LEU A 18 -8.99 0.08 2.20
C LEU A 18 -8.11 -0.56 1.14
N LEU A 19 -6.94 0.01 0.88
CA LEU A 19 -6.00 -0.56 -0.09
C LEU A 19 -5.56 -1.96 0.31
N GLY A 20 -5.30 -2.17 1.59
CA GLY A 20 -4.92 -3.49 2.11
C GLY A 20 -6.01 -4.53 1.91
N LEU A 21 -7.25 -4.17 2.23
CA LEU A 21 -8.38 -5.07 2.04
C LEU A 21 -8.62 -5.39 0.57
N LEU A 22 -8.49 -4.40 -0.31
CA LEU A 22 -8.56 -4.62 -1.75
C LEU A 22 -7.48 -5.58 -2.23
N ALA A 23 -6.26 -5.44 -1.71
CA ALA A 23 -5.16 -6.33 -2.05
C ALA A 23 -5.41 -7.78 -1.59
N LEU A 24 -6.09 -7.96 -0.45
CA LEU A 24 -6.42 -9.31 0.03
C LEU A 24 -7.50 -9.98 -0.83
N VAL A 25 -8.41 -9.20 -1.41
CA VAL A 25 -9.53 -9.72 -2.20
C VAL A 25 -9.18 -9.85 -3.68
N ALA A 26 -8.38 -8.93 -4.21
CA ALA A 26 -8.10 -8.83 -5.65
C ALA A 26 -7.62 -10.15 -6.30
N PRO A 27 -6.70 -10.92 -5.68
CA PRO A 27 -6.23 -12.15 -6.32
C PRO A 27 -7.34 -13.14 -6.63
N PHE A 28 -8.33 -13.21 -5.76
CA PHE A 28 -9.47 -14.12 -5.92
C PHE A 28 -10.50 -13.57 -6.89
N ALA A 29 -10.78 -12.28 -6.80
CA ALA A 29 -11.76 -11.62 -7.65
C ALA A 29 -11.29 -11.49 -9.11
N LEU A 30 -9.98 -11.28 -9.30
CA LEU A 30 -9.39 -11.01 -10.61
C LEU A 30 -8.64 -12.21 -11.20
N GLY A 31 -8.58 -13.32 -10.47
CA GLY A 31 -7.98 -14.56 -10.98
C GLY A 31 -6.49 -14.49 -11.21
N PHE A 32 -5.73 -13.97 -10.24
CA PHE A 32 -4.26 -13.94 -10.36
C PHE A 32 -3.67 -15.35 -10.38
N GLY A 33 -2.52 -15.50 -11.03
CA GLY A 33 -1.71 -16.70 -10.87
C GLY A 33 -1.15 -16.79 -9.45
N LEU A 34 -0.56 -17.94 -9.11
CA LEU A 34 -0.10 -18.22 -7.75
C LEU A 34 0.91 -17.19 -7.25
N ALA A 35 1.94 -16.88 -8.05
CA ALA A 35 2.96 -15.92 -7.63
C ALA A 35 2.39 -14.53 -7.39
N GLY A 36 1.54 -14.06 -8.31
CA GLY A 36 0.88 -12.77 -8.18
C GLY A 36 -0.04 -12.73 -6.96
N ALA A 37 -0.76 -13.82 -6.71
CA ALA A 37 -1.65 -13.91 -5.55
C ALA A 37 -0.85 -13.85 -4.24
N VAL A 38 0.21 -14.63 -4.12
CA VAL A 38 1.03 -14.66 -2.90
C VAL A 38 1.61 -13.28 -2.61
N VAL A 39 2.22 -12.66 -3.62
CA VAL A 39 2.85 -11.34 -3.45
C VAL A 39 1.80 -10.29 -3.05
N THR A 40 0.66 -10.29 -3.72
CA THR A 40 -0.40 -9.30 -3.46
C THR A 40 -1.01 -9.49 -2.07
N ILE A 41 -1.22 -10.73 -1.65
CA ILE A 41 -1.74 -11.02 -0.30
C ILE A 41 -0.74 -10.55 0.76
N LEU A 42 0.55 -10.82 0.57
CA LEU A 42 1.58 -10.35 1.50
C LEU A 42 1.59 -8.83 1.60
N LEU A 43 1.51 -8.14 0.48
CA LEU A 43 1.42 -6.67 0.48
C LEU A 43 0.15 -6.20 1.20
N GLY A 44 -0.96 -6.89 0.99
CA GLY A 44 -2.22 -6.57 1.67
C GLY A 44 -2.14 -6.73 3.18
N VAL A 45 -1.50 -7.80 3.64
CA VAL A 45 -1.30 -8.04 5.08
C VAL A 45 -0.46 -6.91 5.69
N VAL A 46 0.62 -6.52 5.01
CA VAL A 46 1.48 -5.43 5.50
C VAL A 46 0.72 -4.11 5.51
N LEU A 47 -0.07 -3.84 4.47
CA LEU A 47 -0.89 -2.62 4.41
C LEU A 47 -1.90 -2.55 5.56
N VAL A 48 -2.59 -3.65 5.84
CA VAL A 48 -3.53 -3.72 6.96
C VAL A 48 -2.80 -3.48 8.28
N GLY A 49 -1.63 -4.11 8.45
CA GLY A 49 -0.82 -3.92 9.65
C GLY A 49 -0.38 -2.47 9.83
N LEU A 50 0.06 -1.82 8.75
CA LEU A 50 0.44 -0.41 8.78
C LEU A 50 -0.77 0.49 9.08
N ALA A 51 -1.91 0.19 8.48
CA ALA A 51 -3.14 0.94 8.75
C ALA A 51 -3.51 0.89 10.22
N LEU A 52 -3.45 -0.29 10.81
CA LEU A 52 -3.75 -0.46 12.24
C LEU A 52 -2.72 0.28 13.11
N SER A 53 -1.48 0.39 12.66
CA SER A 53 -0.44 1.08 13.41
C SER A 53 -0.66 2.60 13.51
N THR A 54 -1.53 3.18 12.70
CA THR A 54 -1.85 4.61 12.81
C THR A 54 -2.59 4.93 14.11
N THR A 55 -3.18 3.93 14.75
CA THR A 55 -3.87 4.09 16.03
C THR A 55 -3.01 3.61 17.20
N ASP A 56 -1.82 3.09 16.92
CA ASP A 56 -0.92 2.54 17.93
C ASP A 56 0.22 3.52 18.21
N SER A 57 0.24 4.07 19.42
CA SER A 57 1.27 5.02 19.84
C SER A 57 2.66 4.39 19.99
N GLY A 58 2.74 3.07 19.98
CA GLY A 58 4.01 2.36 20.07
C GLY A 58 4.82 2.37 18.77
N VAL A 59 4.18 2.70 17.64
CA VAL A 59 4.85 2.72 16.34
C VAL A 59 5.30 4.14 16.00
N ARG A 60 6.58 4.28 15.69
CA ARG A 60 7.16 5.59 15.35
C ARG A 60 6.70 6.02 13.95
N LEU A 61 6.32 7.29 13.81
CA LEU A 61 5.91 7.84 12.53
C LEU A 61 7.00 7.74 11.46
N SER A 62 8.28 7.87 11.87
CA SER A 62 9.39 7.74 10.92
C SER A 62 9.47 6.33 10.35
N ALA A 63 9.22 5.31 11.18
CA ALA A 63 9.19 3.93 10.72
C ALA A 63 8.01 3.67 9.80
N HIS A 64 6.83 4.19 10.15
CA HIS A 64 5.62 4.08 9.31
C HIS A 64 5.86 4.74 7.95
N TYR A 65 6.42 5.95 7.95
CA TYR A 65 6.76 6.69 6.73
C TYR A 65 7.69 5.86 5.83
N ALA A 66 8.77 5.30 6.40
CA ALA A 66 9.72 4.50 5.64
C ALA A 66 9.08 3.27 5.03
N MET A 67 8.22 2.58 5.80
CA MET A 67 7.54 1.39 5.33
C MET A 67 6.50 1.71 4.25
N ASP A 68 5.80 2.83 4.36
CA ASP A 68 4.83 3.26 3.36
C ASP A 68 5.50 3.49 2.00
N TYR A 69 6.64 4.18 1.99
CA TYR A 69 7.39 4.40 0.75
C TYR A 69 8.03 3.10 0.25
N GLY A 70 8.50 2.26 1.17
CA GLY A 70 9.01 0.93 0.82
C GLY A 70 7.94 0.07 0.16
N LEU A 71 6.70 0.16 0.64
CA LEU A 71 5.57 -0.57 0.03
C LEU A 71 5.28 -0.08 -1.38
N ALA A 72 5.30 1.23 -1.61
CA ALA A 72 5.07 1.78 -2.95
C ALA A 72 6.13 1.26 -3.93
N VAL A 73 7.40 1.31 -3.53
CA VAL A 73 8.51 0.81 -4.34
C VAL A 73 8.41 -0.70 -4.52
N GLY A 74 8.11 -1.43 -3.45
CA GLY A 74 7.97 -2.88 -3.48
C GLY A 74 6.83 -3.34 -4.39
N ALA A 75 5.69 -2.65 -4.35
CA ALA A 75 4.56 -2.95 -5.22
C ALA A 75 4.92 -2.69 -6.70
N ALA A 76 5.65 -1.61 -6.98
CA ALA A 76 6.10 -1.30 -8.33
C ALA A 76 7.06 -2.37 -8.84
N ALA A 77 8.04 -2.78 -8.03
CA ALA A 77 8.98 -3.83 -8.38
C ALA A 77 8.26 -5.17 -8.60
N ALA A 78 7.33 -5.51 -7.72
CA ALA A 78 6.52 -6.71 -7.86
C ALA A 78 5.71 -6.68 -9.15
N ALA A 79 5.15 -5.53 -9.51
CA ALA A 79 4.40 -5.37 -10.75
C ALA A 79 5.25 -5.74 -11.98
N VAL A 80 6.50 -5.26 -12.01
CA VAL A 80 7.41 -5.56 -13.12
C VAL A 80 7.70 -7.06 -13.18
N ILE A 81 8.07 -7.64 -12.05
CA ILE A 81 8.46 -9.06 -11.99
C ILE A 81 7.29 -9.97 -12.37
N ILE A 82 6.11 -9.72 -11.78
CA ILE A 82 4.92 -10.52 -12.02
C ILE A 82 4.41 -10.31 -13.45
N GLY A 83 4.52 -9.08 -13.97
CA GLY A 83 4.18 -8.77 -15.36
C GLY A 83 5.07 -9.51 -16.35
N LEU A 84 6.37 -9.58 -16.08
CA LEU A 84 7.31 -10.34 -16.91
C LEU A 84 7.02 -11.84 -16.88
N ALA A 85 6.45 -12.34 -15.79
CA ALA A 85 6.02 -13.73 -15.66
C ALA A 85 4.68 -14.00 -16.38
N GLY A 86 4.05 -12.99 -16.96
CA GLY A 86 2.85 -13.13 -17.78
C GLY A 86 1.52 -12.92 -17.07
N ASP A 87 1.52 -12.53 -15.81
CA ASP A 87 0.28 -12.28 -15.06
C ASP A 87 -0.17 -10.83 -15.22
N ARG A 88 -0.93 -10.58 -16.29
CA ARG A 88 -1.35 -9.23 -16.64
C ARG A 88 -2.31 -8.63 -15.61
N ALA A 89 -3.25 -9.42 -15.09
CA ALA A 89 -4.20 -8.91 -14.10
C ALA A 89 -3.48 -8.46 -12.84
N ALA A 90 -2.54 -9.27 -12.35
CA ALA A 90 -1.73 -8.92 -11.19
C ALA A 90 -0.84 -7.70 -11.48
N LEU A 91 -0.23 -7.63 -12.68
CA LEU A 91 0.56 -6.47 -13.08
C LEU A 91 -0.24 -5.18 -12.97
N LEU A 92 -1.43 -5.16 -13.57
CA LEU A 92 -2.26 -3.96 -13.59
C LEU A 92 -2.72 -3.57 -12.20
N PHE A 93 -3.10 -4.53 -11.37
CA PHE A 93 -3.49 -4.26 -9.99
C PHE A 93 -2.31 -3.71 -9.18
N LEU A 94 -1.13 -4.32 -9.30
CA LEU A 94 0.05 -3.92 -8.53
C LEU A 94 0.54 -2.52 -8.95
N ILE A 95 0.46 -2.17 -10.24
CA ILE A 95 0.75 -0.81 -10.69
C ILE A 95 -0.23 0.17 -10.06
N GLY A 96 -1.53 -0.15 -10.09
CA GLY A 96 -2.55 0.69 -9.45
C GLY A 96 -2.31 0.85 -7.96
N LEU A 97 -1.94 -0.23 -7.29
CA LEU A 97 -1.62 -0.21 -5.87
C LEU A 97 -0.41 0.68 -5.58
N ALA A 98 0.67 0.52 -6.37
CA ALA A 98 1.89 1.32 -6.21
C ALA A 98 1.61 2.82 -6.38
N LEU A 99 0.86 3.17 -7.42
CA LEU A 99 0.52 4.57 -7.69
C LEU A 99 -0.41 5.13 -6.60
N SER A 100 -1.39 4.35 -6.16
CA SER A 100 -2.31 4.76 -5.10
C SER A 100 -1.56 4.97 -3.78
N GLN A 101 -0.66 4.05 -3.44
CA GLN A 101 0.14 4.16 -2.22
C GLN A 101 1.07 5.37 -2.29
N LEU A 102 1.70 5.60 -3.43
CA LEU A 102 2.58 6.77 -3.60
C LEU A 102 1.78 8.07 -3.47
N ALA A 103 0.62 8.16 -4.15
CA ALA A 103 -0.23 9.33 -4.07
C ALA A 103 -0.68 9.58 -2.63
N LEU A 104 -1.06 8.53 -1.93
CA LEU A 104 -1.45 8.60 -0.52
C LEU A 104 -0.31 9.11 0.34
N ASN A 105 0.90 8.57 0.13
CA ASN A 105 2.08 8.94 0.92
C ASN A 105 2.45 10.41 0.76
N VAL A 106 2.50 10.90 -0.49
CA VAL A 106 2.89 12.29 -0.74
C VAL A 106 1.81 13.28 -0.32
N SER A 107 0.57 12.81 -0.17
CA SER A 107 -0.56 13.66 0.26
C SER A 107 -0.74 13.69 1.77
N THR A 108 0.02 12.91 2.52
CA THR A 108 -0.19 12.72 3.96
C THR A 108 0.78 13.56 4.78
N ARG A 109 0.25 14.15 5.85
CA ARG A 109 1.06 14.78 6.89
C ARG A 109 1.47 13.73 7.90
N TYR A 110 2.72 13.32 7.88
CA TYR A 110 3.27 12.37 8.84
C TYR A 110 3.60 13.09 10.14
N SER A 111 2.55 13.46 10.86
CA SER A 111 2.65 14.26 12.07
C SER A 111 1.59 13.82 13.06
N THR A 112 1.94 13.85 14.36
CA THR A 112 0.99 13.58 15.44
C THR A 112 -0.01 14.71 15.66
N ARG A 113 0.20 15.84 15.01
CA ARG A 113 -0.68 17.02 15.14
C ARG A 113 -1.82 17.01 14.12
N GLY A 114 -2.25 15.89 13.72
CA GLY A 114 -3.42 15.73 12.88
C GLY A 114 -3.37 16.35 11.50
#